data_24f9d3c7b9a9f8932bcab8a674b639ce
#
_entry.id   24f9d3c7b9a9f8932bcab8a674b639ce
#
_cell.length_a   1.000
_cell.length_b   1.000
_cell.length_c   1.000
_cell.angle_alpha   90.00
_cell.angle_beta   90.00
_cell.angle_gamma   90.00
#
_symmetry.space_group_name_H-M   'P 1'
#
loop_
_entity.id
_entity.type
_entity.pdbx_description
1 polymer ?
#
loop_
_entity_poly.entity_id
_entity_poly.type
_entity_poly.pdbx_seq_one_letter_code
_entity_poly.pdbx_strand_id
1 'polypeptide(L)'
;MLGAPRPASMRILFCNYEYPPLGGGGGVVMAALARELARRHVVTVLTSRAMGLPAESVESGVRIVRVPVFFRREQAVANVASMLAYPPMAALRGLTLRRSGEFDLINTHFVVPTGPLGQLLARWYGIPNVLSVHGGDLYDPSKRLSPHRLALLREPIRRLLRRADALVGQSRNTLKNVAEIYGVRRESQLIPLGIDRPPQVGPAERRDFGIPQDAFVMVTVGRVVARKATVQLVRALQASQRSNVHLLIVGDGPDVDAVRGAAAAGALNGRVHLLGQVSEQRKYQALRIADIFVSASQHEGFGLVFLEAMAYGLPIICYDHGGQTDFLADGETGHLVPLNDIERFTRGVVHLHDDAEARIRMSGHNLRLAEDYFIDKCASRYETLFREVVDRFSQNRAGVR
;
A
#
# COMPACT_ATOMS: atom_id res chain seq x y z
N MET A 1 -20.25 -26.70 25.14
CA MET A 1 -19.19 -26.55 24.12
C MET A 1 -18.03 -25.80 24.80
N LEU A 2 -16.97 -26.50 25.18
CA LEU A 2 -15.75 -25.91 25.68
C LEU A 2 -15.09 -25.21 24.49
N GLY A 3 -15.01 -23.87 24.53
CA GLY A 3 -14.35 -23.08 23.50
C GLY A 3 -12.90 -23.52 23.34
N ALA A 4 -12.43 -23.68 22.11
CA ALA A 4 -11.03 -23.93 21.83
C ALA A 4 -10.14 -22.93 22.61
N PRO A 5 -9.03 -23.36 23.21
CA PRO A 5 -8.17 -22.48 23.96
C PRO A 5 -7.76 -21.31 23.06
N ARG A 6 -7.97 -20.08 23.53
CA ARG A 6 -7.49 -18.89 22.80
C ARG A 6 -6.00 -19.07 22.55
N PRO A 7 -5.54 -18.99 21.31
CA PRO A 7 -4.12 -19.12 21.02
C PRO A 7 -3.34 -18.11 21.86
N ALA A 8 -2.20 -18.52 22.43
CA ALA A 8 -1.38 -17.67 23.29
C ALA A 8 -1.04 -16.33 22.62
N SER A 9 -1.18 -15.23 23.38
CA SER A 9 -0.82 -13.89 22.89
C SER A 9 0.68 -13.82 22.62
N MET A 10 1.08 -13.35 21.46
CA MET A 10 2.47 -13.08 21.09
C MET A 10 2.86 -11.63 21.38
N ARG A 11 4.16 -11.40 21.62
CA ARG A 11 4.77 -10.08 21.75
C ARG A 11 5.56 -9.78 20.48
N ILE A 12 5.05 -8.90 19.64
CA ILE A 12 5.55 -8.66 18.28
C ILE A 12 6.21 -7.28 18.22
N LEU A 13 7.46 -7.25 17.75
CA LEU A 13 8.15 -6.01 17.42
C LEU A 13 8.07 -5.75 15.92
N PHE A 14 7.36 -4.71 15.53
CA PHE A 14 7.38 -4.19 14.17
C PHE A 14 8.55 -3.21 14.00
N CYS A 15 9.37 -3.43 13.00
CA CYS A 15 10.39 -2.49 12.55
C CYS A 15 9.95 -1.89 11.22
N ASN A 16 9.67 -0.59 11.19
CA ASN A 16 9.29 0.11 9.98
C ASN A 16 9.74 1.57 10.03
N TYR A 17 10.38 2.04 8.96
CA TYR A 17 10.78 3.44 8.83
C TYR A 17 9.59 4.39 8.73
N GLU A 18 8.50 3.96 8.09
CA GLU A 18 7.27 4.74 7.88
C GLU A 18 6.15 4.28 8.82
N TYR A 19 5.60 5.22 9.57
CA TYR A 19 4.39 5.03 10.38
C TYR A 19 3.61 6.35 10.43
N PRO A 20 2.30 6.34 10.29
CA PRO A 20 1.51 7.58 10.32
C PRO A 20 1.85 8.50 11.50
N PRO A 21 1.84 9.81 11.27
CA PRO A 21 1.53 10.52 10.04
C PRO A 21 2.68 10.57 9.00
N LEU A 22 3.80 9.88 9.24
CA LEU A 22 4.96 9.85 8.34
C LEU A 22 4.88 8.68 7.37
N GLY A 23 5.06 8.96 6.07
CA GLY A 23 5.12 7.94 5.01
C GLY A 23 3.92 7.93 4.08
N GLY A 24 3.91 6.94 3.21
CA GLY A 24 2.87 6.69 2.21
C GLY A 24 2.01 5.47 2.54
N GLY A 25 1.39 4.90 1.50
CA GLY A 25 0.47 3.76 1.63
C GLY A 25 1.05 2.56 2.39
N GLY A 26 2.36 2.27 2.25
CA GLY A 26 3.00 1.18 2.98
C GLY A 26 3.00 1.39 4.49
N GLY A 27 3.22 2.63 4.97
CA GLY A 27 3.13 2.97 6.39
C GLY A 27 1.71 2.86 6.92
N VAL A 28 0.72 3.29 6.15
CA VAL A 28 -0.70 3.22 6.50
C VAL A 28 -1.16 1.77 6.69
N VAL A 29 -0.84 0.90 5.73
CA VAL A 29 -1.19 -0.54 5.82
C VAL A 29 -0.52 -1.22 7.00
N MET A 30 0.77 -0.93 7.24
CA MET A 30 1.46 -1.50 8.37
C MET A 30 0.84 -1.06 9.70
N ALA A 31 0.42 0.21 9.81
CA ALA A 31 -0.30 0.69 10.98
C ALA A 31 -1.66 -0.01 11.16
N ALA A 32 -2.40 -0.23 10.09
CA ALA A 32 -3.65 -0.98 10.11
C ALA A 32 -3.43 -2.43 10.54
N LEU A 33 -2.40 -3.09 10.01
CA LEU A 33 -2.00 -4.44 10.41
C LEU A 33 -1.60 -4.52 11.89
N ALA A 34 -0.76 -3.58 12.35
CA ALA A 34 -0.34 -3.50 13.75
C ALA A 34 -1.54 -3.33 14.68
N ARG A 35 -2.47 -2.43 14.35
CA ARG A 35 -3.71 -2.19 15.09
C ARG A 35 -4.60 -3.43 15.15
N GLU A 36 -4.78 -4.13 14.03
CA GLU A 36 -5.61 -5.34 13.98
C GLU A 36 -5.00 -6.47 14.80
N LEU A 37 -3.68 -6.66 14.71
CA LEU A 37 -2.96 -7.64 15.55
C LEU A 37 -2.97 -7.27 17.03
N ALA A 38 -2.95 -5.97 17.38
CA ALA A 38 -2.99 -5.51 18.76
C ALA A 38 -4.29 -5.87 19.50
N ARG A 39 -5.35 -6.27 18.78
CA ARG A 39 -6.57 -6.81 19.41
C ARG A 39 -6.35 -8.16 20.11
N ARG A 40 -5.30 -8.90 19.73
CA ARG A 40 -5.03 -10.26 20.21
C ARG A 40 -3.61 -10.44 20.76
N HIS A 41 -2.72 -9.53 20.43
CA HIS A 41 -1.28 -9.59 20.71
C HIS A 41 -0.76 -8.30 21.32
N VAL A 42 0.43 -8.36 21.91
CA VAL A 42 1.15 -7.16 22.36
C VAL A 42 2.02 -6.68 21.21
N VAL A 43 1.69 -5.54 20.64
CA VAL A 43 2.39 -5.00 19.45
C VAL A 43 3.15 -3.73 19.83
N THR A 44 4.45 -3.73 19.52
CA THR A 44 5.31 -2.55 19.62
C THR A 44 5.83 -2.21 18.22
N VAL A 45 5.78 -0.94 17.83
CA VAL A 45 6.31 -0.44 16.55
C VAL A 45 7.52 0.44 16.83
N LEU A 46 8.66 0.13 16.21
CA LEU A 46 9.87 0.95 16.22
C LEU A 46 9.97 1.67 14.88
N THR A 47 9.82 3.00 14.89
CA THR A 47 9.68 3.82 13.68
C THR A 47 10.44 5.14 13.76
N SER A 48 10.41 5.92 12.66
CA SER A 48 11.06 7.24 12.61
C SER A 48 10.24 8.32 13.30
N ARG A 49 10.94 9.34 13.84
CA ARG A 49 10.40 10.56 14.44
C ARG A 49 10.86 11.78 13.68
N ALA A 50 9.93 12.61 13.24
CA ALA A 50 10.18 13.91 12.65
C ALA A 50 9.05 14.88 12.98
N MET A 51 9.21 16.17 12.68
CA MET A 51 8.15 17.17 12.70
C MET A 51 7.40 17.27 14.05
N GLY A 52 8.13 17.21 15.17
CA GLY A 52 7.55 17.40 16.49
C GLY A 52 6.76 16.22 17.07
N LEU A 53 6.74 15.07 16.40
CA LEU A 53 6.05 13.88 16.90
C LEU A 53 6.63 13.41 18.25
N PRO A 54 5.80 12.85 19.15
CA PRO A 54 6.27 12.33 20.43
C PRO A 54 7.22 11.14 20.24
N ALA A 55 8.17 10.96 21.17
CA ALA A 55 9.10 9.84 21.14
C ALA A 55 8.40 8.50 21.39
N GLU A 56 7.38 8.49 22.23
CA GLU A 56 6.53 7.34 22.50
C GLU A 56 5.07 7.76 22.55
N SER A 57 4.20 6.88 22.08
CA SER A 57 2.74 7.01 22.17
C SER A 57 2.11 5.61 22.20
N VAL A 58 0.85 5.54 22.62
CA VAL A 58 0.01 4.35 22.49
C VAL A 58 -1.21 4.76 21.66
N GLU A 59 -1.42 4.09 20.53
CA GLU A 59 -2.49 4.38 19.60
C GLU A 59 -3.22 3.07 19.26
N SER A 60 -4.50 2.98 19.55
CA SER A 60 -5.33 1.78 19.28
C SER A 60 -4.71 0.48 19.82
N GLY A 61 -4.12 0.50 21.01
CA GLY A 61 -3.48 -0.66 21.65
C GLY A 61 -2.05 -0.96 21.16
N VAL A 62 -1.54 -0.22 20.19
CA VAL A 62 -0.17 -0.35 19.67
C VAL A 62 0.77 0.61 20.40
N ARG A 63 1.85 0.10 20.99
CA ARG A 63 2.92 0.94 21.54
C ARG A 63 3.82 1.39 20.38
N ILE A 64 3.95 2.68 20.18
CA ILE A 64 4.75 3.28 19.13
C ILE A 64 5.98 3.95 19.73
N VAL A 65 7.16 3.51 19.34
CA VAL A 65 8.46 4.04 19.75
C VAL A 65 9.11 4.69 18.54
N ARG A 66 9.31 6.00 18.61
CA ARG A 66 9.85 6.79 17.51
C ARG A 66 11.26 7.25 17.79
N VAL A 67 12.18 7.05 16.84
CA VAL A 67 13.57 7.51 16.92
C VAL A 67 13.80 8.71 16.00
N PRO A 68 14.58 9.70 16.43
CA PRO A 68 14.81 10.90 15.64
C PRO A 68 15.49 10.55 14.31
N VAL A 69 15.01 11.16 13.23
CA VAL A 69 15.67 11.18 11.94
C VAL A 69 15.89 12.61 11.50
N PHE A 70 17.01 12.88 10.83
CA PHE A 70 17.40 14.21 10.44
C PHE A 70 16.92 14.54 9.02
N PHE A 71 16.72 15.84 8.74
CA PHE A 71 16.43 16.40 7.42
C PHE A 71 15.10 15.98 6.77
N ARG A 72 14.21 15.27 7.46
CA ARG A 72 12.88 15.00 6.93
C ARG A 72 12.01 16.26 7.05
N ARG A 73 11.64 16.84 5.90
CA ARG A 73 10.86 18.09 5.80
C ARG A 73 9.40 17.86 5.43
N GLU A 74 9.08 16.70 4.90
CA GLU A 74 7.73 16.34 4.42
C GLU A 74 7.21 15.07 5.11
N GLN A 75 5.90 15.05 5.37
CA GLN A 75 5.27 13.88 5.96
C GLN A 75 5.27 12.70 4.98
N ALA A 76 4.85 12.94 3.75
CA ALA A 76 4.62 11.89 2.75
C ALA A 76 5.89 11.40 2.04
N VAL A 77 6.99 12.17 2.06
CA VAL A 77 8.21 11.87 1.29
C VAL A 77 9.41 11.76 2.21
N ALA A 78 10.07 10.61 2.16
CA ALA A 78 11.36 10.39 2.79
C ALA A 78 12.50 10.89 1.89
N ASN A 79 13.51 11.52 2.46
CA ASN A 79 14.78 11.78 1.77
C ASN A 79 15.84 10.75 2.15
N VAL A 80 16.85 10.59 1.32
CA VAL A 80 17.92 9.59 1.51
C VAL A 80 18.65 9.79 2.84
N ALA A 81 18.92 11.01 3.24
CA ALA A 81 19.63 11.31 4.50
C ALA A 81 18.83 10.82 5.72
N SER A 82 17.51 11.07 5.75
CA SER A 82 16.64 10.58 6.83
C SER A 82 16.50 9.06 6.83
N MET A 83 16.51 8.42 5.65
CA MET A 83 16.50 6.96 5.54
C MET A 83 17.79 6.33 6.06
N LEU A 84 18.95 6.94 5.81
CA LEU A 84 20.24 6.46 6.31
C LEU A 84 20.41 6.69 7.81
N ALA A 85 19.85 7.77 8.35
CA ALA A 85 19.91 8.08 9.79
C ALA A 85 19.06 7.11 10.64
N TYR A 86 18.00 6.52 10.09
CA TYR A 86 17.08 5.69 10.85
C TYR A 86 17.68 4.40 11.42
N PRO A 87 18.39 3.54 10.65
CA PRO A 87 18.85 2.25 11.17
C PRO A 87 19.77 2.37 12.40
N PRO A 88 20.79 3.24 12.46
CA PRO A 88 21.65 3.36 13.64
C PRO A 88 20.88 3.89 14.87
N MET A 89 20.03 4.90 14.69
CA MET A 89 19.25 5.46 15.80
C MET A 89 18.23 4.44 16.33
N ALA A 90 17.57 3.70 15.42
CA ALA A 90 16.63 2.66 15.79
C ALA A 90 17.33 1.44 16.41
N ALA A 91 18.56 1.11 16.00
CA ALA A 91 19.35 0.06 16.63
C ALA A 91 19.64 0.40 18.10
N LEU A 92 20.16 1.59 18.37
CA LEU A 92 20.43 2.04 19.74
C LEU A 92 19.18 1.97 20.64
N ARG A 93 18.03 2.44 20.12
CA ARG A 93 16.76 2.39 20.84
C ARG A 93 16.25 0.96 20.96
N GLY A 94 16.34 0.17 19.89
CA GLY A 94 15.95 -1.24 19.86
C GLY A 94 16.69 -2.06 20.91
N LEU A 95 18.00 -1.93 21.01
CA LEU A 95 18.79 -2.65 22.00
C LEU A 95 18.33 -2.41 23.46
N THR A 96 17.78 -1.23 23.75
CA THR A 96 17.25 -0.90 25.09
C THR A 96 15.81 -1.39 25.32
N LEU A 97 15.03 -1.64 24.24
CA LEU A 97 13.64 -2.09 24.36
C LEU A 97 13.53 -3.48 24.98
N ARG A 98 14.55 -4.33 24.89
CA ARG A 98 14.58 -5.64 25.54
C ARG A 98 14.37 -5.55 27.07
N ARG A 99 14.84 -4.47 27.69
CA ARG A 99 14.66 -4.25 29.13
C ARG A 99 13.20 -4.00 29.55
N SER A 100 12.35 -3.57 28.61
CA SER A 100 10.94 -3.31 28.85
C SER A 100 10.01 -4.48 28.51
N GLY A 101 10.56 -5.61 28.04
CA GLY A 101 9.82 -6.84 27.75
C GLY A 101 10.51 -7.71 26.70
N GLU A 102 10.30 -9.01 26.78
CA GLU A 102 10.77 -9.95 25.75
C GLU A 102 9.81 -9.93 24.58
N PHE A 103 10.34 -10.05 23.36
CA PHE A 103 9.58 -10.22 22.13
C PHE A 103 9.70 -11.67 21.67
N ASP A 104 8.66 -12.19 21.04
CA ASP A 104 8.62 -13.53 20.47
C ASP A 104 9.07 -13.53 19.01
N LEU A 105 8.86 -12.38 18.32
CA LEU A 105 9.10 -12.25 16.88
C LEU A 105 9.34 -10.78 16.50
N ILE A 106 10.17 -10.57 15.45
CA ILE A 106 10.27 -9.29 14.75
C ILE A 106 9.59 -9.42 13.38
N ASN A 107 8.72 -8.46 13.05
CA ASN A 107 8.25 -8.26 11.69
C ASN A 107 8.88 -6.98 11.11
N THR A 108 9.77 -7.16 10.14
CA THR A 108 10.49 -6.07 9.49
C THR A 108 9.78 -5.71 8.18
N HIS A 109 9.35 -4.47 8.03
CA HIS A 109 8.75 -3.96 6.80
C HIS A 109 9.76 -3.12 6.01
N PHE A 110 9.81 -3.36 4.71
CA PHE A 110 10.77 -2.82 3.75
C PHE A 110 12.20 -3.34 3.95
N VAL A 111 12.76 -3.90 2.90
CA VAL A 111 14.15 -4.37 2.93
C VAL A 111 15.14 -3.21 3.11
N VAL A 112 14.84 -2.04 2.54
CA VAL A 112 15.59 -0.79 2.71
C VAL A 112 14.61 0.32 3.12
N PRO A 113 14.91 1.06 4.20
CA PRO A 113 16.12 1.06 5.03
C PRO A 113 16.06 0.11 6.24
N THR A 114 14.95 -0.61 6.46
CA THR A 114 14.63 -1.25 7.74
C THR A 114 15.26 -2.65 7.89
N GLY A 115 15.51 -3.35 6.79
CA GLY A 115 16.01 -4.73 6.80
C GLY A 115 17.25 -4.97 7.66
N PRO A 116 18.32 -4.13 7.58
CA PRO A 116 19.49 -4.26 8.42
C PRO A 116 19.18 -4.19 9.92
N LEU A 117 18.26 -3.29 10.32
CA LEU A 117 17.82 -3.14 11.70
C LEU A 117 17.11 -4.40 12.20
N GLY A 118 16.11 -4.89 11.47
CA GLY A 118 15.35 -6.08 11.86
C GLY A 118 16.25 -7.30 12.02
N GLN A 119 17.20 -7.51 11.09
CA GLN A 119 18.14 -8.58 11.16
C GLN A 119 19.13 -8.46 12.34
N LEU A 120 19.56 -7.24 12.67
CA LEU A 120 20.42 -6.97 13.83
C LEU A 120 19.69 -7.29 15.14
N LEU A 121 18.49 -6.77 15.32
CA LEU A 121 17.69 -6.95 16.53
C LEU A 121 17.26 -8.42 16.71
N ALA A 122 16.91 -9.12 15.64
CA ALA A 122 16.56 -10.54 15.68
C ALA A 122 17.71 -11.37 16.25
N ARG A 123 18.93 -11.12 15.77
CA ARG A 123 20.14 -11.79 16.29
C ARG A 123 20.41 -11.42 17.73
N TRP A 124 20.28 -10.14 18.09
CA TRP A 124 20.52 -9.67 19.44
C TRP A 124 19.53 -10.25 20.46
N TYR A 125 18.26 -10.33 20.07
CA TYR A 125 17.23 -10.90 20.92
C TYR A 125 17.19 -12.44 20.89
N GLY A 126 17.76 -13.06 19.86
CA GLY A 126 17.70 -14.50 19.65
C GLY A 126 16.30 -14.99 19.28
N ILE A 127 15.56 -14.21 18.50
CA ILE A 127 14.19 -14.48 18.05
C ILE A 127 14.10 -14.39 16.51
N PRO A 128 13.08 -14.97 15.88
CA PRO A 128 12.94 -14.96 14.43
C PRO A 128 12.57 -13.59 13.88
N ASN A 129 12.95 -13.34 12.60
CA ASN A 129 12.62 -12.16 11.82
C ASN A 129 11.84 -12.53 10.57
N VAL A 130 10.61 -12.04 10.47
CA VAL A 130 9.80 -12.06 9.24
C VAL A 130 10.06 -10.77 8.47
N LEU A 131 10.58 -10.88 7.24
CA LEU A 131 10.85 -9.75 6.37
C LEU A 131 9.72 -9.60 5.35
N SER A 132 8.99 -8.51 5.44
CA SER A 132 7.88 -8.15 4.54
C SER A 132 8.36 -7.10 3.52
N VAL A 133 8.38 -7.48 2.24
CA VAL A 133 8.80 -6.61 1.12
C VAL A 133 7.61 -6.01 0.41
N HIS A 134 7.70 -4.72 0.05
CA HIS A 134 6.58 -3.91 -0.43
C HIS A 134 6.70 -3.48 -1.91
N GLY A 135 7.62 -4.05 -2.66
CA GLY A 135 7.85 -3.74 -4.06
C GLY A 135 8.71 -2.49 -4.27
N GLY A 136 8.27 -1.32 -3.85
CA GLY A 136 9.01 -0.07 -4.03
C GLY A 136 10.37 0.00 -3.30
N ASP A 137 10.59 -0.82 -2.32
CA ASP A 137 11.84 -1.03 -1.59
C ASP A 137 12.83 -1.97 -2.31
N LEU A 138 12.38 -2.64 -3.36
CA LEU A 138 13.17 -3.52 -4.22
C LEU A 138 13.30 -2.92 -5.62
N TYR A 139 12.19 -2.49 -6.19
CA TYR A 139 12.07 -2.07 -7.58
C TYR A 139 11.05 -0.95 -7.73
N ASP A 140 11.49 0.20 -8.19
CA ASP A 140 10.64 1.31 -8.64
C ASP A 140 11.28 1.93 -9.88
N PRO A 141 10.74 1.65 -11.09
CA PRO A 141 11.35 2.13 -12.34
C PRO A 141 11.29 3.65 -12.49
N SER A 142 10.41 4.32 -11.77
CA SER A 142 10.27 5.78 -11.81
C SER A 142 11.33 6.53 -10.99
N LYS A 143 12.01 5.84 -10.06
CA LYS A 143 13.00 6.46 -9.19
C LYS A 143 14.43 6.25 -9.69
N ARG A 144 15.18 7.34 -9.83
CA ARG A 144 16.63 7.28 -10.19
C ARG A 144 17.46 6.51 -9.16
N LEU A 145 17.14 6.66 -7.87
CA LEU A 145 17.81 6.00 -6.74
C LEU A 145 17.06 4.75 -6.27
N SER A 146 16.34 4.07 -7.15
CA SER A 146 15.72 2.79 -6.81
C SER A 146 16.79 1.72 -6.52
N PRO A 147 16.61 0.88 -5.48
CA PRO A 147 17.64 -0.08 -5.04
C PRO A 147 18.16 -1.00 -6.16
N HIS A 148 17.30 -1.39 -7.11
CA HIS A 148 17.71 -2.24 -8.24
C HIS A 148 18.76 -1.61 -9.17
N ARG A 149 18.83 -0.27 -9.23
CA ARG A 149 19.79 0.49 -10.04
C ARG A 149 21.15 0.68 -9.36
N LEU A 150 21.21 0.47 -8.04
CA LEU A 150 22.39 0.68 -7.22
C LEU A 150 23.13 -0.64 -7.00
N ALA A 151 24.16 -0.90 -7.80
CA ALA A 151 24.93 -2.15 -7.73
C ALA A 151 25.45 -2.47 -6.32
N LEU A 152 25.86 -1.44 -5.57
CA LEU A 152 26.33 -1.55 -4.18
C LEU A 152 25.25 -2.09 -3.22
N LEU A 153 23.98 -1.88 -3.50
CA LEU A 153 22.89 -2.36 -2.64
C LEU A 153 22.44 -3.79 -2.98
N ARG A 154 22.78 -4.32 -4.15
CA ARG A 154 22.30 -5.63 -4.60
C ARG A 154 22.69 -6.76 -3.64
N GLU A 155 23.97 -6.86 -3.30
CA GLU A 155 24.44 -7.94 -2.43
C GLU A 155 23.99 -7.79 -0.97
N PRO A 156 24.03 -6.60 -0.34
CA PRO A 156 23.38 -6.39 0.95
C PRO A 156 21.92 -6.80 0.98
N ILE A 157 21.12 -6.36 0.00
CA ILE A 157 19.70 -6.72 -0.10
C ILE A 157 19.53 -8.25 -0.27
N ARG A 158 20.29 -8.88 -1.17
CA ARG A 158 20.28 -10.33 -1.37
C ARG A 158 20.54 -11.07 -0.06
N ARG A 159 21.53 -10.64 0.73
CA ARG A 159 21.84 -11.23 2.05
C ARG A 159 20.68 -11.08 3.03
N LEU A 160 20.03 -9.93 3.09
CA LEU A 160 18.86 -9.72 3.96
C LEU A 160 17.70 -10.64 3.56
N LEU A 161 17.38 -10.70 2.26
CA LEU A 161 16.34 -11.57 1.72
C LEU A 161 16.59 -13.06 1.99
N ARG A 162 17.85 -13.49 1.96
CA ARG A 162 18.22 -14.89 2.25
C ARG A 162 18.23 -15.24 3.73
N ARG A 163 18.55 -14.27 4.60
CA ARG A 163 18.78 -14.51 6.03
C ARG A 163 17.55 -14.33 6.91
N ALA A 164 16.48 -13.75 6.40
CA ALA A 164 15.22 -13.67 7.12
C ALA A 164 14.67 -15.08 7.39
N ASP A 165 14.05 -15.30 8.55
CA ASP A 165 13.50 -16.63 8.92
C ASP A 165 12.25 -16.92 8.06
N ALA A 166 11.50 -15.89 7.68
CA ALA A 166 10.49 -15.96 6.63
C ALA A 166 10.51 -14.70 5.76
N LEU A 167 10.14 -14.85 4.48
CA LEU A 167 10.02 -13.78 3.52
C LEU A 167 8.57 -13.66 3.06
N VAL A 168 8.01 -12.47 3.17
CA VAL A 168 6.66 -12.15 2.73
C VAL A 168 6.71 -11.14 1.59
N GLY A 169 6.05 -11.44 0.47
CA GLY A 169 5.79 -10.50 -0.60
C GLY A 169 4.31 -10.14 -0.65
N GLN A 170 4.01 -8.88 -0.93
CA GLN A 170 2.63 -8.39 -1.01
C GLN A 170 1.96 -8.71 -2.35
N SER A 171 2.73 -9.05 -3.39
CA SER A 171 2.24 -9.41 -4.72
C SER A 171 3.17 -10.42 -5.39
N ARG A 172 2.64 -11.20 -6.35
CA ARG A 172 3.44 -12.08 -7.21
C ARG A 172 4.51 -11.30 -7.94
N ASN A 173 4.18 -10.08 -8.41
CA ASN A 173 5.14 -9.19 -9.05
C ASN A 173 6.30 -8.83 -8.11
N THR A 174 6.04 -8.56 -6.83
CA THR A 174 7.09 -8.31 -5.83
C THR A 174 7.99 -9.53 -5.63
N LEU A 175 7.42 -10.73 -5.49
CA LEU A 175 8.19 -11.98 -5.35
C LEU A 175 8.96 -12.33 -6.62
N LYS A 176 8.42 -12.06 -7.80
CA LYS A 176 9.12 -12.16 -9.09
C LYS A 176 10.35 -11.26 -9.10
N ASN A 177 10.24 -10.01 -8.69
CA ASN A 177 11.37 -9.09 -8.60
C ASN A 177 12.44 -9.56 -7.59
N VAL A 178 12.07 -10.19 -6.48
CA VAL A 178 13.01 -10.84 -5.55
C VAL A 178 13.82 -11.92 -6.27
N ALA A 179 13.16 -12.76 -7.06
CA ALA A 179 13.81 -13.86 -7.77
C ALA A 179 14.66 -13.37 -8.95
N GLU A 180 14.15 -12.49 -9.78
CA GLU A 180 14.80 -12.09 -11.03
C GLU A 180 15.90 -11.04 -10.83
N ILE A 181 15.65 -10.03 -9.98
CA ILE A 181 16.60 -8.93 -9.77
C ILE A 181 17.68 -9.29 -8.76
N TYR A 182 17.31 -9.97 -7.67
CA TYR A 182 18.24 -10.28 -6.58
C TYR A 182 18.71 -11.73 -6.58
N GLY A 183 18.19 -12.59 -7.46
CA GLY A 183 18.59 -13.99 -7.57
C GLY A 183 18.28 -14.79 -6.30
N VAL A 184 17.21 -14.43 -5.58
CA VAL A 184 16.80 -15.13 -4.36
C VAL A 184 15.58 -15.99 -4.68
N ARG A 185 15.81 -17.30 -4.80
CA ARG A 185 14.79 -18.33 -5.02
C ARG A 185 14.68 -19.16 -3.75
N ARG A 186 13.74 -18.80 -2.89
CA ARG A 186 13.43 -19.52 -1.65
C ARG A 186 11.92 -19.56 -1.45
N GLU A 187 11.48 -20.43 -0.57
CA GLU A 187 10.10 -20.41 -0.09
C GLU A 187 9.77 -19.01 0.46
N SER A 188 8.71 -18.44 -0.05
CA SER A 188 8.25 -17.10 0.28
C SER A 188 6.73 -17.09 0.36
N GLN A 189 6.18 -16.39 1.32
CA GLN A 189 4.75 -16.30 1.52
C GLN A 189 4.18 -15.11 0.72
N LEU A 190 3.12 -15.36 -0.01
CA LEU A 190 2.32 -14.31 -0.64
C LEU A 190 1.22 -13.89 0.35
N ILE A 191 1.38 -12.73 0.97
CA ILE A 191 0.35 -12.15 1.82
C ILE A 191 -0.03 -10.79 1.24
N PRO A 192 -1.15 -10.70 0.53
CA PRO A 192 -1.66 -9.44 0.01
C PRO A 192 -1.88 -8.42 1.12
N LEU A 193 -1.67 -7.15 0.79
CA LEU A 193 -1.99 -6.06 1.72
C LEU A 193 -3.49 -5.98 1.95
N GLY A 194 -3.87 -5.58 3.16
CA GLY A 194 -5.26 -5.35 3.52
C GLY A 194 -5.61 -3.87 3.62
N ILE A 195 -6.85 -3.54 3.36
CA ILE A 195 -7.45 -2.23 3.63
C ILE A 195 -8.42 -2.32 4.80
N ASP A 196 -8.66 -1.19 5.46
CA ASP A 196 -9.76 -1.11 6.41
C ASP A 196 -11.11 -1.26 5.67
N ARG A 197 -12.11 -1.77 6.37
CA ARG A 197 -13.46 -1.71 5.83
C ARG A 197 -13.85 -0.25 5.60
N PRO A 198 -14.52 0.06 4.46
CA PRO A 198 -14.92 1.43 4.19
C PRO A 198 -15.68 2.03 5.36
N PRO A 199 -15.32 3.23 5.83
CA PRO A 199 -16.07 3.88 6.88
C PRO A 199 -17.47 4.24 6.38
N GLN A 200 -18.42 4.27 7.30
CA GLN A 200 -19.70 4.89 7.00
C GLN A 200 -19.48 6.39 6.83
N VAL A 201 -19.56 6.87 5.58
CA VAL A 201 -19.48 8.29 5.28
C VAL A 201 -20.89 8.86 5.15
N GLY A 202 -21.06 10.09 5.61
CA GLY A 202 -22.30 10.83 5.44
C GLY A 202 -22.71 10.91 3.95
N PRO A 203 -23.99 11.20 3.67
CA PRO A 203 -24.47 11.36 2.31
C PRO A 203 -23.65 12.42 1.59
N ALA A 204 -23.40 12.19 0.32
CA ALA A 204 -22.76 13.12 -0.58
C ALA A 204 -23.40 12.98 -1.96
N GLU A 205 -23.53 14.09 -2.65
CA GLU A 205 -24.08 14.16 -3.99
C GLU A 205 -23.03 14.70 -4.96
N ARG A 206 -23.20 14.45 -6.26
CA ARG A 206 -22.29 14.93 -7.30
C ARG A 206 -22.15 16.45 -7.30
N ARG A 207 -23.23 17.17 -7.00
CA ARG A 207 -23.22 18.64 -6.87
C ARG A 207 -22.28 19.16 -5.78
N ASP A 208 -22.04 18.37 -4.71
CA ASP A 208 -21.10 18.75 -3.64
C ASP A 208 -19.64 18.80 -4.14
N PHE A 209 -19.40 18.22 -5.30
CA PHE A 209 -18.11 18.18 -6.00
C PHE A 209 -18.10 19.07 -7.26
N GLY A 210 -19.16 19.87 -7.49
CA GLY A 210 -19.31 20.71 -8.68
C GLY A 210 -19.60 19.91 -9.96
N ILE A 211 -20.18 18.70 -9.80
CA ILE A 211 -20.50 17.78 -10.90
C ILE A 211 -22.03 17.72 -11.07
N PRO A 212 -22.55 17.79 -12.31
CA PRO A 212 -23.98 17.60 -12.57
C PRO A 212 -24.49 16.27 -12.02
N GLN A 213 -25.72 16.24 -11.52
CA GLN A 213 -26.26 15.05 -10.86
C GLN A 213 -26.44 13.85 -11.82
N ASP A 214 -26.70 14.12 -13.09
CA ASP A 214 -26.87 13.14 -14.18
C ASP A 214 -25.56 12.79 -14.91
N ALA A 215 -24.42 13.38 -14.50
CA ALA A 215 -23.12 13.09 -15.11
C ALA A 215 -22.65 11.68 -14.81
N PHE A 216 -21.90 11.07 -15.72
CA PHE A 216 -21.14 9.87 -15.49
C PHE A 216 -19.75 10.23 -14.93
N VAL A 217 -19.39 9.68 -13.77
CA VAL A 217 -18.20 10.10 -13.01
C VAL A 217 -17.11 9.02 -13.01
N MET A 218 -16.00 9.34 -13.67
CA MET A 218 -14.73 8.64 -13.51
C MET A 218 -13.98 9.21 -12.31
N VAL A 219 -13.59 8.42 -11.33
CA VAL A 219 -12.78 8.88 -10.20
C VAL A 219 -11.39 8.26 -10.22
N THR A 220 -10.39 9.04 -9.82
CA THR A 220 -9.04 8.56 -9.52
C THR A 220 -8.57 9.11 -8.18
N VAL A 221 -7.82 8.30 -7.42
CA VAL A 221 -7.30 8.67 -6.10
C VAL A 221 -5.79 8.44 -6.05
N GLY A 222 -5.05 9.43 -5.57
CA GLY A 222 -3.63 9.31 -5.34
C GLY A 222 -2.84 10.58 -5.65
N ARG A 223 -1.53 10.53 -5.39
CA ARG A 223 -0.65 11.66 -5.68
C ARG A 223 -0.58 11.94 -7.19
N VAL A 224 -0.72 13.20 -7.58
CA VAL A 224 -0.61 13.64 -8.97
C VAL A 224 0.87 13.81 -9.33
N VAL A 225 1.49 12.69 -9.73
CA VAL A 225 2.93 12.60 -10.06
C VAL A 225 3.13 11.86 -11.38
N ALA A 226 4.27 12.04 -12.05
CA ALA A 226 4.58 11.48 -13.36
C ALA A 226 4.28 9.97 -13.47
N ARG A 227 4.58 9.20 -12.43
CA ARG A 227 4.30 7.75 -12.39
C ARG A 227 2.79 7.43 -12.48
N LYS A 228 1.93 8.31 -11.99
CA LYS A 228 0.46 8.13 -12.06
C LYS A 228 -0.13 8.53 -13.40
N ALA A 229 0.64 9.25 -14.23
CA ALA A 229 0.30 9.65 -15.59
C ALA A 229 -1.15 10.20 -15.74
N THR A 230 -1.60 10.99 -14.76
CA THR A 230 -2.99 11.48 -14.66
C THR A 230 -3.44 12.26 -15.91
N VAL A 231 -2.50 12.88 -16.64
CA VAL A 231 -2.78 13.53 -17.93
C VAL A 231 -3.36 12.55 -18.96
N GLN A 232 -3.02 11.26 -18.90
CA GLN A 232 -3.59 10.26 -19.81
C GLN A 232 -5.09 10.04 -19.55
N LEU A 233 -5.55 10.20 -18.29
CA LEU A 233 -6.98 10.14 -17.95
C LEU A 233 -7.75 11.30 -18.60
N VAL A 234 -7.15 12.49 -18.63
CA VAL A 234 -7.73 13.67 -19.30
C VAL A 234 -7.84 13.42 -20.81
N ARG A 235 -6.80 12.79 -21.41
CA ARG A 235 -6.82 12.41 -22.84
C ARG A 235 -7.89 11.35 -23.13
N ALA A 236 -8.06 10.37 -22.26
CA ALA A 236 -9.10 9.36 -22.40
C ALA A 236 -10.51 9.97 -22.26
N LEU A 237 -10.69 10.93 -21.35
CA LEU A 237 -11.93 11.70 -21.22
C LEU A 237 -12.23 12.44 -22.54
N GLN A 238 -11.25 13.16 -23.09
CA GLN A 238 -11.41 13.89 -24.34
C GLN A 238 -11.77 12.94 -25.49
N ALA A 239 -11.04 11.84 -25.62
CA ALA A 239 -11.21 10.86 -26.70
C ALA A 239 -12.54 10.08 -26.59
N SER A 240 -13.16 10.02 -25.42
CA SER A 240 -14.46 9.35 -25.21
C SER A 240 -15.61 10.02 -25.99
N GLN A 241 -15.49 11.31 -26.31
CA GLN A 241 -16.51 12.11 -26.97
C GLN A 241 -17.91 12.07 -26.30
N ARG A 242 -17.96 11.76 -25.01
CA ARG A 242 -19.19 11.76 -24.21
C ARG A 242 -19.26 13.08 -23.42
N SER A 243 -20.27 13.91 -23.69
CA SER A 243 -20.41 15.24 -23.10
C SER A 243 -20.74 15.21 -21.61
N ASN A 244 -21.40 14.14 -21.12
CA ASN A 244 -21.81 13.95 -19.74
C ASN A 244 -20.79 13.17 -18.89
N VAL A 245 -19.61 12.81 -19.44
CA VAL A 245 -18.55 12.14 -18.67
C VAL A 245 -17.68 13.18 -17.98
N HIS A 246 -17.46 13.02 -16.69
CA HIS A 246 -16.64 13.89 -15.85
C HIS A 246 -15.51 13.09 -15.19
N LEU A 247 -14.35 13.72 -14.99
CA LEU A 247 -13.18 13.14 -14.30
C LEU A 247 -12.99 13.86 -12.95
N LEU A 248 -13.10 13.10 -11.86
CA LEU A 248 -12.85 13.56 -10.50
C LEU A 248 -11.49 13.06 -10.02
N ILE A 249 -10.59 13.98 -9.70
CA ILE A 249 -9.21 13.68 -9.29
C ILE A 249 -9.08 14.04 -7.81
N VAL A 250 -8.85 13.01 -6.97
CA VAL A 250 -8.65 13.15 -5.53
C VAL A 250 -7.16 12.98 -5.22
N GLY A 251 -6.51 14.07 -4.91
CA GLY A 251 -5.08 14.11 -4.61
C GLY A 251 -4.39 15.33 -5.17
N ASP A 252 -3.15 15.51 -4.75
CA ASP A 252 -2.31 16.65 -5.11
C ASP A 252 -0.91 16.17 -5.53
N GLY A 253 -0.15 17.05 -6.16
CA GLY A 253 1.21 16.76 -6.56
C GLY A 253 1.76 17.70 -7.63
N PRO A 254 3.04 17.52 -7.98
CA PRO A 254 3.74 18.41 -8.91
C PRO A 254 3.16 18.46 -10.33
N ASP A 255 2.39 17.45 -10.75
CA ASP A 255 1.86 17.38 -12.11
C ASP A 255 0.42 17.97 -12.23
N VAL A 256 -0.10 18.63 -11.18
CA VAL A 256 -1.44 19.23 -11.20
C VAL A 256 -1.59 20.28 -12.31
N ASP A 257 -0.57 21.11 -12.52
CA ASP A 257 -0.61 22.13 -13.58
C ASP A 257 -0.59 21.53 -14.98
N ALA A 258 0.11 20.39 -15.17
CA ALA A 258 0.06 19.65 -16.41
C ALA A 258 -1.35 19.08 -16.68
N VAL A 259 -2.05 18.63 -15.65
CA VAL A 259 -3.44 18.15 -15.75
C VAL A 259 -4.38 19.31 -16.12
N ARG A 260 -4.24 20.47 -15.47
CA ARG A 260 -5.01 21.68 -15.81
C ARG A 260 -4.77 22.12 -17.25
N GLY A 261 -3.50 22.16 -17.67
CA GLY A 261 -3.14 22.49 -19.04
C GLY A 261 -3.74 21.55 -20.08
N ALA A 262 -3.72 20.25 -19.80
CA ALA A 262 -4.33 19.24 -20.66
C ALA A 262 -5.86 19.39 -20.74
N ALA A 263 -6.52 19.69 -19.62
CA ALA A 263 -7.96 19.94 -19.60
C ALA A 263 -8.36 21.19 -20.40
N ALA A 264 -7.59 22.27 -20.27
CA ALA A 264 -7.82 23.50 -21.03
C ALA A 264 -7.60 23.29 -22.53
N ALA A 265 -6.50 22.63 -22.94
CA ALA A 265 -6.20 22.33 -24.33
C ALA A 265 -7.26 21.41 -24.97
N GLY A 266 -7.84 20.50 -24.19
CA GLY A 266 -8.91 19.59 -24.63
C GLY A 266 -10.32 20.22 -24.60
N ALA A 267 -10.46 21.50 -24.27
CA ALA A 267 -11.75 22.16 -24.06
C ALA A 267 -12.65 21.40 -23.03
N LEU A 268 -12.03 20.83 -21.99
CA LEU A 268 -12.68 20.03 -20.96
C LEU A 268 -12.95 20.83 -19.67
N ASN A 269 -12.94 22.16 -19.75
CA ASN A 269 -13.23 23.04 -18.63
C ASN A 269 -14.63 22.73 -18.06
N GLY A 270 -14.72 22.53 -16.73
CA GLY A 270 -15.95 22.10 -16.07
C GLY A 270 -16.22 20.57 -16.10
N ARG A 271 -15.38 19.78 -16.78
CA ARG A 271 -15.49 18.30 -16.74
C ARG A 271 -14.32 17.59 -16.07
N VAL A 272 -13.26 18.31 -15.72
CA VAL A 272 -12.13 17.82 -14.91
C VAL A 272 -12.14 18.56 -13.58
N HIS A 273 -12.36 17.81 -12.49
CA HIS A 273 -12.50 18.32 -11.14
C HIS A 273 -11.28 17.89 -10.30
N LEU A 274 -10.47 18.86 -9.90
CA LEU A 274 -9.28 18.68 -9.08
C LEU A 274 -9.62 19.03 -7.63
N LEU A 275 -9.73 18.04 -6.74
CA LEU A 275 -10.04 18.26 -5.32
C LEU A 275 -8.82 18.61 -4.47
N GLY A 276 -7.61 18.36 -4.99
CA GLY A 276 -6.41 18.46 -4.16
C GLY A 276 -6.35 17.41 -3.05
N GLN A 277 -5.59 17.70 -2.02
CA GLN A 277 -5.53 16.86 -0.82
C GLN A 277 -6.77 17.07 0.03
N VAL A 278 -7.49 15.99 0.31
CA VAL A 278 -8.74 16.01 1.08
C VAL A 278 -8.65 15.10 2.30
N SER A 279 -9.63 15.22 3.20
CA SER A 279 -9.78 14.28 4.32
C SER A 279 -10.16 12.87 3.83
N GLU A 280 -9.90 11.84 4.64
CA GLU A 280 -10.34 10.47 4.37
C GLU A 280 -11.86 10.41 4.11
N GLN A 281 -12.65 11.09 4.93
CA GLN A 281 -14.09 11.16 4.72
C GLN A 281 -14.46 11.69 3.33
N ARG A 282 -13.82 12.76 2.89
CA ARG A 282 -14.08 13.36 1.58
C ARG A 282 -13.62 12.48 0.42
N LYS A 283 -12.50 11.76 0.60
CA LYS A 283 -12.03 10.73 -0.35
C LYS A 283 -13.08 9.63 -0.54
N TYR A 284 -13.62 9.10 0.55
CA TYR A 284 -14.63 8.05 0.47
C TYR A 284 -15.99 8.55 -0.06
N GLN A 285 -16.36 9.80 0.21
CA GLN A 285 -17.50 10.42 -0.44
C GLN A 285 -17.32 10.52 -1.96
N ALA A 286 -16.11 10.87 -2.42
CA ALA A 286 -15.79 10.92 -3.86
C ALA A 286 -15.87 9.53 -4.51
N LEU A 287 -15.38 8.47 -3.86
CA LEU A 287 -15.55 7.10 -4.34
C LEU A 287 -17.02 6.69 -4.40
N ARG A 288 -17.83 7.08 -3.42
CA ARG A 288 -19.25 6.72 -3.33
C ARG A 288 -20.10 7.31 -4.44
N ILE A 289 -19.79 8.52 -4.93
CA ILE A 289 -20.60 9.21 -5.96
C ILE A 289 -20.16 8.86 -7.39
N ALA A 290 -19.06 8.13 -7.54
CA ALA A 290 -18.50 7.78 -8.83
C ALA A 290 -19.19 6.55 -9.46
N ASP A 291 -19.07 6.42 -10.77
CA ASP A 291 -19.56 5.27 -11.54
C ASP A 291 -18.48 4.25 -11.83
N ILE A 292 -17.24 4.71 -12.05
CA ILE A 292 -16.06 3.87 -12.29
C ILE A 292 -14.80 4.47 -11.65
N PHE A 293 -13.85 3.61 -11.32
CA PHE A 293 -12.51 4.03 -10.91
C PHE A 293 -11.54 3.88 -12.07
N VAL A 294 -10.71 4.90 -12.29
CA VAL A 294 -9.74 4.92 -13.41
C VAL A 294 -8.32 5.20 -12.90
N SER A 295 -7.34 4.49 -13.47
CA SER A 295 -5.93 4.72 -13.14
C SER A 295 -5.03 4.50 -14.35
N ALA A 296 -4.23 5.52 -14.72
CA ALA A 296 -3.20 5.41 -15.74
C ALA A 296 -1.81 5.17 -15.14
N SER A 297 -1.73 4.62 -13.94
CA SER A 297 -0.46 4.41 -13.24
C SER A 297 0.48 3.52 -14.03
N GLN A 298 1.71 3.99 -14.23
CA GLN A 298 2.76 3.29 -14.99
C GLN A 298 3.39 2.14 -14.21
N HIS A 299 3.24 2.14 -12.89
CA HIS A 299 3.70 1.07 -12.02
C HIS A 299 3.03 1.16 -10.65
N GLU A 300 2.52 0.04 -10.16
CA GLU A 300 2.03 -0.14 -8.79
C GLU A 300 2.71 -1.33 -8.12
N GLY A 301 3.14 -1.16 -6.89
CA GLY A 301 3.65 -2.27 -6.10
C GLY A 301 2.56 -3.26 -5.70
N PHE A 302 1.38 -2.73 -5.36
CA PHE A 302 0.18 -3.50 -5.04
C PHE A 302 -1.10 -2.78 -5.47
N GLY A 303 -1.30 -1.52 -5.04
CA GLY A 303 -2.42 -0.72 -5.48
C GLY A 303 -3.62 -0.72 -4.53
N LEU A 304 -3.43 -0.27 -3.30
CA LEU A 304 -4.49 -0.18 -2.27
C LEU A 304 -5.72 0.60 -2.74
N VAL A 305 -5.53 1.65 -3.51
CA VAL A 305 -6.62 2.50 -4.03
C VAL A 305 -7.61 1.73 -4.91
N PHE A 306 -7.16 0.68 -5.58
CA PHE A 306 -8.05 -0.19 -6.34
C PHE A 306 -8.95 -0.99 -5.40
N LEU A 307 -8.40 -1.52 -4.30
CA LEU A 307 -9.19 -2.23 -3.29
C LEU A 307 -10.18 -1.29 -2.59
N GLU A 308 -9.77 -0.04 -2.30
CA GLU A 308 -10.67 0.98 -1.77
C GLU A 308 -11.84 1.25 -2.74
N ALA A 309 -11.56 1.36 -4.04
CA ALA A 309 -12.59 1.53 -5.06
C ALA A 309 -13.50 0.29 -5.20
N MET A 310 -12.92 -0.91 -5.19
CA MET A 310 -13.67 -2.17 -5.23
C MET A 310 -14.59 -2.34 -4.03
N ALA A 311 -14.18 -1.88 -2.85
CA ALA A 311 -14.99 -1.90 -1.64
C ALA A 311 -16.21 -0.95 -1.70
N TYR A 312 -16.24 -0.03 -2.67
CA TYR A 312 -17.40 0.76 -3.07
C TYR A 312 -18.10 0.22 -4.33
N GLY A 313 -17.69 -0.96 -4.79
CA GLY A 313 -18.29 -1.60 -5.96
C GLY A 313 -17.95 -0.93 -7.29
N LEU A 314 -16.89 -0.12 -7.37
CA LEU A 314 -16.55 0.55 -8.62
C LEU A 314 -15.87 -0.41 -9.60
N PRO A 315 -16.36 -0.56 -10.85
CA PRO A 315 -15.59 -1.16 -11.92
C PRO A 315 -14.29 -0.39 -12.17
N ILE A 316 -13.20 -1.12 -12.45
CA ILE A 316 -11.85 -0.56 -12.56
C ILE A 316 -11.42 -0.48 -14.02
N ILE A 317 -10.87 0.66 -14.45
CA ILE A 317 -10.10 0.71 -15.71
C ILE A 317 -8.66 1.09 -15.38
N CYS A 318 -7.73 0.22 -15.73
CA CYS A 318 -6.32 0.48 -15.49
C CYS A 318 -5.43 -0.27 -16.47
N TYR A 319 -4.12 0.00 -16.42
CA TYR A 319 -3.14 -0.76 -17.19
C TYR A 319 -2.89 -2.14 -16.57
N ASP A 320 -2.76 -3.15 -17.44
CA ASP A 320 -2.36 -4.52 -17.09
C ASP A 320 -0.84 -4.55 -16.81
N HIS A 321 -0.41 -3.87 -15.73
CA HIS A 321 1.00 -3.76 -15.38
C HIS A 321 1.21 -3.40 -13.91
N GLY A 322 1.76 -4.30 -13.12
CA GLY A 322 2.11 -4.10 -11.73
C GLY A 322 1.43 -5.07 -10.77
N GLY A 323 1.48 -4.77 -9.47
CA GLY A 323 0.98 -5.68 -8.43
C GLY A 323 -0.54 -5.78 -8.34
N GLN A 324 -1.28 -4.83 -8.91
CA GLN A 324 -2.75 -4.89 -8.95
C GLN A 324 -3.29 -6.02 -9.83
N THR A 325 -2.50 -6.54 -10.77
CA THR A 325 -2.89 -7.67 -11.62
C THR A 325 -3.01 -8.99 -10.84
N ASP A 326 -2.63 -9.01 -9.57
CA ASP A 326 -2.81 -10.17 -8.70
C ASP A 326 -4.28 -10.36 -8.29
N PHE A 327 -5.08 -9.31 -8.32
CA PHE A 327 -6.49 -9.32 -7.91
C PHE A 327 -7.45 -8.66 -8.90
N LEU A 328 -6.96 -7.95 -9.90
CA LEU A 328 -7.78 -7.43 -10.99
C LEU A 328 -7.75 -8.38 -12.18
N ALA A 329 -8.92 -8.61 -12.80
CA ALA A 329 -9.10 -9.44 -13.97
C ALA A 329 -9.92 -8.71 -15.02
N ASP A 330 -9.43 -8.73 -16.29
CA ASP A 330 -10.14 -8.10 -17.42
C ASP A 330 -11.50 -8.76 -17.65
N GLY A 331 -12.54 -7.93 -17.84
CA GLY A 331 -13.91 -8.37 -18.04
C GLY A 331 -14.66 -8.75 -16.75
N GLU A 332 -13.97 -8.99 -15.62
CA GLU A 332 -14.59 -9.36 -14.34
C GLU A 332 -14.61 -8.20 -13.35
N THR A 333 -13.45 -7.59 -13.09
CA THR A 333 -13.30 -6.46 -12.16
C THR A 333 -13.44 -5.10 -12.86
N GLY A 334 -13.38 -5.09 -14.18
CA GLY A 334 -13.35 -3.92 -15.04
C GLY A 334 -12.59 -4.20 -16.32
N HIS A 335 -11.82 -3.22 -16.81
CA HIS A 335 -10.96 -3.37 -17.99
C HIS A 335 -9.49 -3.19 -17.65
N LEU A 336 -8.69 -4.22 -17.93
CA LEU A 336 -7.24 -4.18 -17.87
C LEU A 336 -6.70 -4.05 -19.29
N VAL A 337 -6.03 -2.95 -19.56
CA VAL A 337 -5.57 -2.63 -20.93
C VAL A 337 -4.04 -2.59 -20.99
N PRO A 338 -3.43 -2.85 -22.17
CA PRO A 338 -1.99 -2.76 -22.30
C PRO A 338 -1.45 -1.40 -21.89
N LEU A 339 -0.24 -1.38 -21.35
CA LEU A 339 0.40 -0.18 -20.84
C LEU A 339 0.47 0.91 -21.93
N ASN A 340 -0.05 2.11 -21.61
CA ASN A 340 -0.13 3.27 -22.50
C ASN A 340 -1.05 3.12 -23.74
N ASP A 341 -1.85 2.10 -23.82
CA ASP A 341 -2.89 1.97 -24.85
C ASP A 341 -4.11 2.83 -24.51
N ILE A 342 -4.01 4.12 -24.81
CA ILE A 342 -5.07 5.11 -24.54
C ILE A 342 -6.34 4.80 -25.31
N GLU A 343 -6.22 4.22 -26.51
CA GLU A 343 -7.38 3.89 -27.34
C GLU A 343 -8.22 2.78 -26.69
N ARG A 344 -7.59 1.68 -26.23
CA ARG A 344 -8.29 0.63 -25.49
C ARG A 344 -8.82 1.14 -24.15
N PHE A 345 -8.05 1.99 -23.47
CA PHE A 345 -8.51 2.63 -22.24
C PHE A 345 -9.80 3.43 -22.48
N THR A 346 -9.82 4.25 -23.51
CA THR A 346 -10.99 5.04 -23.90
C THR A 346 -12.18 4.16 -24.28
N ARG A 347 -11.96 3.06 -25.05
CA ARG A 347 -13.02 2.09 -25.35
C ARG A 347 -13.62 1.49 -24.08
N GLY A 348 -12.78 1.18 -23.07
CA GLY A 348 -13.25 0.72 -21.76
C GLY A 348 -14.14 1.75 -21.06
N VAL A 349 -13.77 3.03 -21.11
CA VAL A 349 -14.61 4.13 -20.55
C VAL A 349 -15.95 4.19 -21.26
N VAL A 350 -15.95 4.18 -22.60
CA VAL A 350 -17.18 4.23 -23.42
C VAL A 350 -18.06 2.99 -23.15
N HIS A 351 -17.47 1.80 -23.12
CA HIS A 351 -18.21 0.58 -22.82
C HIS A 351 -18.90 0.66 -21.45
N LEU A 352 -18.17 1.02 -20.39
CA LEU A 352 -18.77 1.13 -19.05
C LEU A 352 -19.72 2.32 -18.90
N HIS A 353 -19.59 3.37 -19.73
CA HIS A 353 -20.57 4.44 -19.79
C HIS A 353 -21.89 3.94 -20.41
N ASP A 354 -21.82 3.22 -21.52
CA ASP A 354 -22.98 2.82 -22.32
C ASP A 354 -23.66 1.53 -21.78
N ASP A 355 -22.94 0.65 -21.09
CA ASP A 355 -23.46 -0.64 -20.57
C ASP A 355 -23.61 -0.64 -19.02
N ALA A 356 -24.84 -0.31 -18.56
CA ALA A 356 -25.17 -0.31 -17.14
C ALA A 356 -25.15 -1.74 -16.54
N GLU A 357 -25.51 -2.77 -17.31
CA GLU A 357 -25.51 -4.16 -16.84
C GLU A 357 -24.11 -4.66 -16.57
N ALA A 358 -23.16 -4.33 -17.45
CA ALA A 358 -21.74 -4.63 -17.21
C ALA A 358 -21.25 -3.99 -15.91
N ARG A 359 -21.59 -2.70 -15.67
CA ARG A 359 -21.23 -2.03 -14.41
C ARG A 359 -21.82 -2.76 -13.19
N ILE A 360 -23.08 -3.17 -13.23
CA ILE A 360 -23.74 -3.88 -12.12
C ILE A 360 -23.06 -5.22 -11.85
N ARG A 361 -22.77 -6.00 -12.91
CA ARG A 361 -22.08 -7.31 -12.75
C ARG A 361 -20.69 -7.13 -12.13
N MET A 362 -19.88 -6.22 -12.67
CA MET A 362 -18.52 -5.94 -12.18
C MET A 362 -18.54 -5.35 -10.77
N SER A 363 -19.50 -4.48 -10.46
CA SER A 363 -19.71 -3.94 -9.11
C SER A 363 -19.95 -5.06 -8.09
N GLY A 364 -20.89 -5.96 -8.37
CA GLY A 364 -21.19 -7.10 -7.50
C GLY A 364 -20.00 -8.05 -7.34
N HIS A 365 -19.20 -8.24 -8.38
CA HIS A 365 -17.96 -9.02 -8.32
C HIS A 365 -16.93 -8.33 -7.41
N ASN A 366 -16.69 -7.04 -7.62
CA ASN A 366 -15.71 -6.26 -6.87
C ASN A 366 -16.02 -6.18 -5.37
N LEU A 367 -17.28 -5.99 -5.00
CA LEU A 367 -17.72 -6.01 -3.61
C LEU A 367 -17.39 -7.35 -2.92
N ARG A 368 -17.67 -8.48 -3.59
CA ARG A 368 -17.34 -9.81 -3.03
C ARG A 368 -15.84 -10.03 -2.93
N LEU A 369 -15.10 -9.69 -3.98
CA LEU A 369 -13.66 -9.89 -4.01
C LEU A 369 -12.93 -9.02 -2.97
N ALA A 370 -13.39 -7.80 -2.72
CA ALA A 370 -12.83 -6.91 -1.71
C ALA A 370 -12.87 -7.49 -0.29
N GLU A 371 -13.83 -8.39 0.02
CA GLU A 371 -13.93 -9.05 1.33
C GLU A 371 -12.68 -9.85 1.70
N ASP A 372 -11.98 -10.41 0.72
CA ASP A 372 -10.75 -11.19 0.93
C ASP A 372 -9.52 -10.31 1.21
N TYR A 373 -9.66 -9.00 0.99
CA TYR A 373 -8.60 -8.00 1.12
C TYR A 373 -8.83 -7.01 2.27
N PHE A 374 -9.78 -7.26 3.17
CA PHE A 374 -9.86 -6.45 4.38
C PHE A 374 -8.75 -6.82 5.36
N ILE A 375 -8.42 -5.84 6.21
CA ILE A 375 -7.25 -5.93 7.10
C ILE A 375 -7.31 -7.10 8.08
N ASP A 376 -8.49 -7.52 8.50
CA ASP A 376 -8.69 -8.70 9.35
C ASP A 376 -8.21 -9.99 8.67
N LYS A 377 -8.43 -10.14 7.36
CA LYS A 377 -7.94 -11.28 6.57
C LYS A 377 -6.42 -11.24 6.42
N CYS A 378 -5.87 -10.07 6.12
CA CYS A 378 -4.42 -9.86 6.06
C CYS A 378 -3.76 -10.21 7.40
N ALA A 379 -4.29 -9.67 8.51
CA ALA A 379 -3.78 -9.92 9.85
C ALA A 379 -3.85 -11.40 10.24
N SER A 380 -4.92 -12.10 9.89
CA SER A 380 -5.04 -13.54 10.15
C SER A 380 -3.98 -14.36 9.41
N ARG A 381 -3.68 -14.02 8.15
CA ARG A 381 -2.60 -14.67 7.37
C ARG A 381 -1.22 -14.41 8.01
N TYR A 382 -0.96 -13.18 8.46
CA TYR A 382 0.27 -12.85 9.19
C TYR A 382 0.36 -13.57 10.53
N GLU A 383 -0.74 -13.65 11.29
CA GLU A 383 -0.78 -14.35 12.59
C GLU A 383 -0.45 -15.84 12.43
N THR A 384 -1.01 -16.51 11.42
CA THR A 384 -0.69 -17.91 11.10
C THR A 384 0.80 -18.06 10.80
N LEU A 385 1.33 -17.25 9.90
CA LEU A 385 2.76 -17.27 9.56
C LEU A 385 3.66 -17.02 10.80
N PHE A 386 3.28 -16.06 11.65
CA PHE A 386 4.08 -15.73 12.83
C PHE A 386 4.18 -16.91 13.79
N ARG A 387 3.08 -17.62 14.02
CA ARG A 387 3.06 -18.84 14.85
C ARG A 387 3.95 -19.92 14.27
N GLU A 388 3.78 -20.22 12.99
CA GLU A 388 4.61 -21.23 12.29
C GLU A 388 6.12 -20.90 12.37
N VAL A 389 6.47 -19.63 12.23
CA VAL A 389 7.87 -19.17 12.27
C VAL A 389 8.43 -19.27 13.69
N VAL A 390 7.68 -18.88 14.71
CA VAL A 390 8.09 -18.98 16.12
C VAL A 390 8.27 -20.44 16.53
N ASP A 391 7.32 -21.31 16.17
CA ASP A 391 7.37 -22.73 16.50
C ASP A 391 8.57 -23.41 15.83
N ARG A 392 8.78 -23.21 14.53
CA ARG A 392 9.92 -23.73 13.78
C ARG A 392 11.26 -23.24 14.33
N PHE A 393 11.36 -21.97 14.68
CA PHE A 393 12.57 -21.39 15.25
C PHE A 393 12.90 -21.99 16.60
N SER A 394 11.89 -22.24 17.45
CA SER A 394 12.03 -22.87 18.76
C SER A 394 12.48 -24.33 18.66
N GLN A 395 11.90 -25.11 17.72
CA GLN A 395 12.29 -26.50 17.46
C GLN A 395 13.74 -26.61 16.97
N ASN A 396 14.16 -25.74 16.06
CA ASN A 396 15.53 -25.73 15.55
C ASN A 396 16.56 -25.42 16.66
N ARG A 397 16.21 -24.59 17.65
CA ARG A 397 17.09 -24.32 18.80
C ARG A 397 17.13 -25.45 19.82
N ALA A 398 16.05 -26.18 19.97
CA ALA A 398 16.01 -27.35 20.87
C ALA A 398 16.82 -28.53 20.31
N GLY A 399 16.83 -28.72 18.99
CA GLY A 399 17.59 -29.78 18.31
C GLY A 399 19.10 -29.53 18.19
N VAL A 400 19.58 -28.33 18.52
CA VAL A 400 21.03 -27.98 18.49
C VAL A 400 21.66 -28.03 19.90
N ARG A 401 20.86 -28.21 20.94
CA ARG A 401 21.33 -28.46 22.32
C ARG A 401 21.40 -29.95 22.59
#